data_392ec09117539242c46d94663c33d079
#
_entry.id   392ec09117539242c46d94663c33d079
#
_cell.length_a   1.000
_cell.length_b   1.000
_cell.length_c   1.000
_cell.angle_alpha   90.00
_cell.angle_beta   90.00
_cell.angle_gamma   90.00
#
_symmetry.space_group_name_H-M   'P 1'
#
loop_
_entity.id
_entity.type
_entity.pdbx_description
1 polymer ?
#
loop_
_entity_poly.entity_id
_entity_poly.type
_entity_poly.pdbx_seq_one_letter_code
_entity_poly.pdbx_strand_id
1 'polypeptide(L)'
;MQNTNRRSPDLPKEKNEEAKRTTIILEKSEREFIEILIKEGKEPGIKPLISKMLDIYKNMMIYDWHFPGEYYCGISRIALVNVELFNILTQQIPKERWHEIGTKMGDALKVSIQSTLGIDASEQENWEKIFERLKVQGFGDFYVKDKFLLLKTPFINDSEIWKGMLEGLLDAELETRNSFPPLVFEIKKRKQPSI
;
A
#
# COMPACT_ATOMS: atom_id res chain seq x y z
N MET A 1 14.56 55.45 -12.29
CA MET A 1 14.38 54.17 -12.96
C MET A 1 15.36 53.16 -12.33
N GLN A 2 14.92 52.40 -11.32
CA GLN A 2 15.75 51.39 -10.67
C GLN A 2 15.20 50.03 -11.10
N ASN A 3 16.07 49.28 -11.78
CA ASN A 3 15.79 47.96 -12.34
C ASN A 3 16.12 46.92 -11.27
N THR A 4 15.12 46.39 -10.55
CA THR A 4 15.28 45.35 -9.57
C THR A 4 15.21 43.99 -10.25
N ASN A 5 16.39 43.46 -10.54
CA ASN A 5 16.61 42.12 -11.06
C ASN A 5 16.32 41.12 -9.91
N ARG A 6 15.12 40.52 -9.86
CA ARG A 6 14.77 39.40 -8.96
C ARG A 6 15.35 38.13 -9.55
N ARG A 7 16.46 37.64 -9.01
CA ARG A 7 16.95 36.27 -9.24
C ARG A 7 15.96 35.29 -8.61
N SER A 8 15.45 34.36 -9.41
CA SER A 8 14.72 33.19 -8.95
C SER A 8 15.63 32.33 -8.06
N PRO A 9 15.14 31.72 -6.95
CA PRO A 9 15.94 30.82 -6.15
C PRO A 9 16.30 29.57 -6.97
N ASP A 10 17.58 29.25 -7.03
CA ASP A 10 18.10 28.00 -7.62
C ASP A 10 17.51 26.80 -6.87
N LEU A 11 16.68 26.01 -7.53
CA LEU A 11 16.26 24.70 -7.05
C LEU A 11 17.49 23.79 -6.90
N PRO A 12 17.60 23.01 -5.83
CA PRO A 12 18.70 22.07 -5.67
C PRO A 12 18.67 21.07 -6.83
N LYS A 13 19.77 21.03 -7.59
CA LYS A 13 19.97 20.01 -8.62
C LYS A 13 19.99 18.66 -7.93
N GLU A 14 19.02 17.78 -8.26
CA GLU A 14 19.09 16.36 -7.91
C GLU A 14 20.48 15.85 -8.30
N LYS A 15 21.22 15.36 -7.31
CA LYS A 15 22.46 14.62 -7.56
C LYS A 15 22.05 13.37 -8.33
N ASN A 16 22.35 13.33 -9.62
CA ASN A 16 22.35 12.09 -10.39
C ASN A 16 23.36 11.16 -9.71
N GLU A 17 22.87 10.24 -8.89
CA GLU A 17 23.69 9.15 -8.38
C GLU A 17 24.10 8.31 -9.59
N GLU A 18 25.38 8.33 -9.91
CA GLU A 18 25.93 7.54 -11.02
C GLU A 18 25.64 6.06 -10.78
N ALA A 19 24.90 5.45 -11.70
CA ALA A 19 24.60 4.02 -11.65
C ALA A 19 25.92 3.22 -11.67
N LYS A 20 26.24 2.51 -10.60
CA LYS A 20 27.41 1.64 -10.52
C LYS A 20 27.10 0.28 -11.13
N ARG A 21 28.02 -0.22 -11.96
CA ARG A 21 27.90 -1.56 -12.53
C ARG A 21 28.19 -2.61 -11.46
N THR A 22 27.26 -3.57 -11.29
CA THR A 22 27.42 -4.75 -10.43
C THR A 22 27.33 -6.01 -11.26
N THR A 23 28.17 -7.00 -10.99
CA THR A 23 28.12 -8.32 -11.63
C THR A 23 27.55 -9.33 -10.63
N ILE A 24 26.56 -10.09 -11.08
CA ILE A 24 25.94 -11.18 -10.33
C ILE A 24 26.28 -12.48 -11.04
N ILE A 25 26.76 -13.46 -10.29
CA ILE A 25 26.98 -14.84 -10.77
C ILE A 25 25.73 -15.63 -10.42
N LEU A 26 25.12 -16.23 -11.43
CA LEU A 26 23.94 -17.08 -11.31
C LEU A 26 24.36 -18.55 -11.48
N GLU A 27 23.77 -19.42 -10.67
CA GLU A 27 23.85 -20.86 -10.90
C GLU A 27 23.09 -21.26 -12.18
N LYS A 28 23.42 -22.44 -12.70
CA LYS A 28 22.82 -22.93 -13.95
C LYS A 28 21.28 -22.96 -13.88
N SER A 29 20.73 -23.47 -12.79
CA SER A 29 19.28 -23.56 -12.56
C SER A 29 18.59 -22.18 -12.50
N GLU A 30 19.23 -21.23 -11.85
CA GLU A 30 18.71 -19.85 -11.75
C GLU A 30 18.70 -19.18 -13.12
N ARG A 31 19.78 -19.35 -13.88
CA ARG A 31 19.89 -18.80 -15.22
C ARG A 31 18.86 -19.43 -16.17
N GLU A 32 18.68 -20.74 -16.17
CA GLU A 32 17.69 -21.45 -16.98
C GLU A 32 16.28 -20.98 -16.64
N PHE A 33 15.95 -20.81 -15.35
CA PHE A 33 14.66 -20.27 -14.92
C PHE A 33 14.41 -18.85 -15.46
N ILE A 34 15.40 -17.96 -15.37
CA ILE A 34 15.28 -16.59 -15.89
C ILE A 34 15.12 -16.60 -17.42
N GLU A 35 15.87 -17.43 -18.14
CA GLU A 35 15.77 -17.55 -19.58
C GLU A 35 14.37 -18.05 -20.02
N ILE A 36 13.76 -18.95 -19.25
CA ILE A 36 12.37 -19.40 -19.48
C ILE A 36 11.39 -18.23 -19.31
N LEU A 37 11.49 -17.46 -18.21
CA LEU A 37 10.62 -16.31 -18.00
C LEU A 37 10.68 -15.27 -19.12
N ILE A 38 11.89 -15.01 -19.62
CA ILE A 38 12.10 -14.07 -20.75
C ILE A 38 11.53 -14.66 -22.05
N LYS A 39 11.78 -15.93 -22.33
CA LYS A 39 11.28 -16.62 -23.52
C LYS A 39 9.74 -16.69 -23.57
N GLU A 40 9.11 -16.89 -22.42
CA GLU A 40 7.64 -16.90 -22.28
C GLU A 40 7.03 -15.48 -22.26
N GLY A 41 7.82 -14.43 -22.35
CA GLY A 41 7.36 -13.05 -22.32
C GLY A 41 6.84 -12.58 -20.96
N LYS A 42 7.12 -13.36 -19.90
CA LYS A 42 6.75 -13.00 -18.52
C LYS A 42 7.61 -11.88 -17.95
N GLU A 43 8.87 -11.83 -18.38
CA GLU A 43 9.80 -10.76 -18.03
C GLU A 43 10.52 -10.24 -19.28
N PRO A 44 10.73 -8.92 -19.41
CA PRO A 44 11.34 -8.32 -20.59
C PRO A 44 12.87 -8.48 -20.64
N GLY A 45 13.50 -8.90 -19.52
CA GLY A 45 14.94 -9.08 -19.41
C GLY A 45 15.43 -9.20 -17.97
N ILE A 46 16.73 -9.47 -17.79
CA ILE A 46 17.34 -9.69 -16.47
C ILE A 46 17.28 -8.42 -15.61
N LYS A 47 17.65 -7.25 -16.14
CA LYS A 47 17.66 -6.00 -15.37
C LYS A 47 16.27 -5.63 -14.83
N PRO A 48 15.20 -5.60 -15.63
CA PRO A 48 13.85 -5.37 -15.13
C PRO A 48 13.41 -6.39 -14.09
N LEU A 49 13.73 -7.68 -14.29
CA LEU A 49 13.45 -8.72 -13.30
C LEU A 49 14.12 -8.42 -11.95
N ILE A 50 15.42 -8.14 -11.95
CA ILE A 50 16.15 -7.81 -10.72
C ILE A 50 15.57 -6.56 -10.04
N SER A 51 15.28 -5.50 -10.81
CA SER A 51 14.66 -4.28 -10.27
C SER A 51 13.31 -4.59 -9.57
N LYS A 52 12.45 -5.37 -10.25
CA LYS A 52 11.16 -5.81 -9.70
C LYS A 52 11.32 -6.66 -8.43
N MET A 53 12.29 -7.57 -8.42
CA MET A 53 12.58 -8.37 -7.23
C MET A 53 13.05 -7.52 -6.05
N LEU A 54 13.92 -6.54 -6.28
CA LEU A 54 14.39 -5.62 -5.24
C LEU A 54 13.25 -4.75 -4.72
N ASP A 55 12.36 -4.28 -5.59
CA ASP A 55 11.18 -3.51 -5.19
C ASP A 55 10.24 -4.35 -4.32
N ILE A 56 9.97 -5.59 -4.70
CA ILE A 56 9.17 -6.52 -3.89
C ILE A 56 9.87 -6.80 -2.56
N TYR A 57 11.15 -7.12 -2.60
CA TYR A 57 11.95 -7.42 -1.41
C TYR A 57 11.92 -6.28 -0.38
N LYS A 58 12.13 -5.03 -0.86
CA LYS A 58 12.08 -3.82 -0.05
C LYS A 58 10.67 -3.54 0.47
N ASN A 59 9.68 -3.52 -0.43
CA ASN A 59 8.34 -3.07 -0.10
C ASN A 59 7.56 -4.08 0.75
N MET A 60 7.79 -5.38 0.56
CA MET A 60 7.21 -6.44 1.37
C MET A 60 8.04 -6.77 2.62
N MET A 61 9.20 -6.13 2.81
CA MET A 61 10.11 -6.39 3.94
C MET A 61 10.50 -7.87 4.01
N ILE A 62 10.76 -8.52 2.85
CA ILE A 62 11.04 -9.95 2.76
C ILE A 62 12.28 -10.37 3.58
N TYR A 63 13.17 -9.43 3.87
CA TYR A 63 14.34 -9.65 4.73
C TYR A 63 13.97 -10.06 6.18
N ASP A 64 12.73 -9.78 6.62
CA ASP A 64 12.20 -10.20 7.93
C ASP A 64 11.45 -11.53 7.85
N TRP A 65 11.36 -12.16 6.67
CA TRP A 65 10.65 -13.42 6.48
C TRP A 65 11.55 -14.63 6.81
N HIS A 66 11.03 -15.55 7.61
CA HIS A 66 11.67 -16.83 7.90
C HIS A 66 10.97 -17.95 7.13
N PHE A 67 11.60 -18.43 6.09
CA PHE A 67 11.08 -19.53 5.27
C PHE A 67 11.43 -20.89 5.88
N PRO A 68 10.48 -21.87 5.84
CA PRO A 68 9.08 -21.73 5.44
C PRO A 68 8.16 -21.29 6.59
N GLY A 69 7.22 -20.40 6.29
CA GLY A 69 6.01 -20.26 7.11
C GLY A 69 5.94 -19.09 8.09
N GLU A 70 6.99 -18.28 8.27
CA GLU A 70 6.93 -17.09 9.11
C GLU A 70 7.18 -15.83 8.29
N TYR A 71 6.08 -15.11 7.98
CA TYR A 71 6.09 -13.90 7.18
C TYR A 71 5.69 -12.72 8.04
N TYR A 72 6.48 -11.63 7.99
CA TYR A 72 6.23 -10.42 8.77
C TYR A 72 6.14 -9.19 7.87
N CYS A 73 5.32 -8.24 8.27
CA CYS A 73 5.23 -6.92 7.68
C CYS A 73 5.30 -5.90 8.81
N GLY A 74 6.50 -5.43 9.10
CA GLY A 74 6.79 -4.71 10.33
C GLY A 74 6.60 -5.61 11.55
N ILE A 75 5.79 -5.16 12.50
CA ILE A 75 5.47 -5.92 13.73
C ILE A 75 4.38 -6.99 13.51
N SER A 76 3.69 -6.96 12.38
CA SER A 76 2.54 -7.83 12.13
C SER A 76 2.96 -9.12 11.43
N ARG A 77 2.66 -10.27 12.04
CA ARG A 77 2.72 -11.54 11.33
C ARG A 77 1.62 -11.60 10.29
N ILE A 78 1.97 -11.97 9.07
CA ILE A 78 1.04 -12.09 7.95
C ILE A 78 0.91 -13.55 7.50
N ALA A 79 -0.20 -13.85 6.83
CA ALA A 79 -0.41 -15.10 6.11
C ALA A 79 -0.81 -14.77 4.67
N LEU A 80 -0.29 -15.54 3.71
CA LEU A 80 -0.73 -15.46 2.32
C LEU A 80 -2.03 -16.26 2.20
N VAL A 81 -3.14 -15.56 2.07
CA VAL A 81 -4.48 -16.15 2.00
C VAL A 81 -5.11 -15.81 0.66
N ASN A 82 -5.80 -16.78 0.08
CA ASN A 82 -6.60 -16.55 -1.11
C ASN A 82 -7.77 -15.60 -0.78
N VAL A 83 -7.97 -14.59 -1.63
CA VAL A 83 -8.98 -13.53 -1.44
C VAL A 83 -10.40 -14.10 -1.39
N GLU A 84 -10.69 -15.15 -2.17
CA GLU A 84 -11.99 -15.81 -2.20
C GLU A 84 -12.29 -16.48 -0.85
N LEU A 85 -11.31 -17.15 -0.22
CA LEU A 85 -11.48 -17.70 1.13
C LEU A 85 -11.77 -16.62 2.15
N PHE A 86 -11.08 -15.49 2.06
CA PHE A 86 -11.33 -14.36 2.96
C PHE A 86 -12.74 -13.80 2.76
N ASN A 87 -13.19 -13.62 1.52
CA ASN A 87 -14.56 -13.17 1.22
C ASN A 87 -15.62 -14.17 1.71
N ILE A 88 -15.39 -15.48 1.62
CA ILE A 88 -16.30 -16.49 2.20
C ILE A 88 -16.43 -16.31 3.71
N LEU A 89 -15.31 -16.08 4.41
CA LEU A 89 -15.33 -15.85 5.86
C LEU A 89 -16.07 -14.56 6.22
N THR A 90 -15.83 -13.46 5.49
CA THR A 90 -16.50 -12.19 5.75
C THR A 90 -18.01 -12.26 5.50
N GLN A 91 -18.48 -13.05 4.54
CA GLN A 91 -19.91 -13.28 4.28
C GLN A 91 -20.65 -14.01 5.42
N GLN A 92 -19.93 -14.70 6.32
CA GLN A 92 -20.53 -15.31 7.52
C GLN A 92 -20.80 -14.28 8.63
N ILE A 93 -20.30 -13.07 8.50
CA ILE A 93 -20.48 -12.00 9.46
C ILE A 93 -21.83 -11.33 9.19
N PRO A 94 -22.71 -11.15 10.20
CA PRO A 94 -23.95 -10.38 10.04
C PRO A 94 -23.66 -8.96 9.50
N LYS A 95 -24.43 -8.50 8.52
CA LYS A 95 -24.21 -7.21 7.83
C LYS A 95 -24.21 -6.02 8.77
N GLU A 96 -25.00 -6.09 9.82
CA GLU A 96 -25.11 -5.07 10.87
C GLU A 96 -23.78 -4.86 11.62
N ARG A 97 -22.90 -5.85 11.56
CA ARG A 97 -21.57 -5.82 12.20
C ARG A 97 -20.43 -5.44 11.26
N TRP A 98 -20.66 -5.31 9.98
CA TRP A 98 -19.62 -5.09 9.00
C TRP A 98 -18.82 -3.80 9.25
N HIS A 99 -19.53 -2.70 9.53
CA HIS A 99 -18.87 -1.44 9.86
C HIS A 99 -18.01 -1.55 11.15
N GLU A 100 -18.57 -2.13 12.22
CA GLU A 100 -17.84 -2.34 13.48
C GLU A 100 -16.56 -3.15 13.28
N ILE A 101 -16.65 -4.24 12.52
CA ILE A 101 -15.51 -5.11 12.25
C ILE A 101 -14.49 -4.38 11.36
N GLY A 102 -14.95 -3.66 10.36
CA GLY A 102 -14.11 -2.78 9.56
C GLY A 102 -13.32 -1.80 10.44
N THR A 103 -14.00 -1.12 11.37
CA THR A 103 -13.34 -0.17 12.31
C THR A 103 -12.24 -0.85 13.12
N LYS A 104 -12.51 -2.03 13.68
CA LYS A 104 -11.48 -2.81 14.42
C LYS A 104 -10.29 -3.21 13.53
N MET A 105 -10.55 -3.55 12.27
CA MET A 105 -9.48 -3.81 11.30
C MET A 105 -8.66 -2.54 11.01
N GLY A 106 -9.32 -1.40 10.86
CA GLY A 106 -8.68 -0.10 10.66
C GLY A 106 -7.80 0.30 11.84
N ASP A 107 -8.29 0.14 13.06
CA ASP A 107 -7.53 0.40 14.29
C ASP A 107 -6.26 -0.47 14.37
N ALA A 108 -6.39 -1.75 14.05
CA ALA A 108 -5.24 -2.67 14.02
C ALA A 108 -4.21 -2.29 12.94
N LEU A 109 -4.67 -1.90 11.75
CA LEU A 109 -3.82 -1.40 10.67
C LEU A 109 -3.12 -0.10 11.06
N LYS A 110 -3.82 0.82 11.73
CA LYS A 110 -3.26 2.08 12.22
C LYS A 110 -2.06 1.84 13.12
N VAL A 111 -2.19 0.95 14.11
CA VAL A 111 -1.08 0.57 15.01
C VAL A 111 0.09 -0.03 14.23
N SER A 112 -0.19 -0.93 13.29
CA SER A 112 0.84 -1.58 12.46
C SER A 112 1.58 -0.56 11.58
N ILE A 113 0.86 0.34 10.92
CA ILE A 113 1.42 1.38 10.04
C ILE A 113 2.25 2.37 10.85
N GLN A 114 1.72 2.86 11.98
CA GLN A 114 2.45 3.76 12.86
C GLN A 114 3.75 3.14 13.36
N SER A 115 3.71 1.89 13.77
CA SER A 115 4.89 1.16 14.23
C SER A 115 5.92 0.91 13.12
N THR A 116 5.47 0.66 11.89
CA THR A 116 6.34 0.30 10.76
C THR A 116 6.91 1.51 10.04
N LEU A 117 6.08 2.55 9.83
CA LEU A 117 6.46 3.74 9.06
C LEU A 117 6.82 4.94 9.95
N GLY A 118 6.51 4.90 11.25
CA GLY A 118 6.74 6.01 12.17
C GLY A 118 5.90 7.25 11.87
N ILE A 119 4.72 7.08 11.24
CA ILE A 119 3.84 8.18 10.81
C ILE A 119 2.47 8.07 11.47
N ASP A 120 1.82 9.20 11.69
CA ASP A 120 0.45 9.26 12.17
C ASP A 120 -0.53 9.11 10.99
N ALA A 121 -1.41 8.10 11.05
CA ALA A 121 -2.37 7.83 10.00
C ALA A 121 -3.55 8.82 9.96
N SER A 122 -3.79 9.58 11.03
CA SER A 122 -4.81 10.63 11.08
C SER A 122 -4.41 11.88 10.28
N GLU A 123 -3.12 12.08 10.03
CA GLU A 123 -2.59 13.21 9.26
C GLU A 123 -2.68 12.96 7.75
N GLN A 124 -3.43 13.81 7.05
CA GLN A 124 -3.69 13.63 5.61
C GLN A 124 -2.42 13.65 4.75
N GLU A 125 -1.39 14.36 5.17
CA GLU A 125 -0.10 14.40 4.47
C GLU A 125 0.60 13.03 4.41
N ASN A 126 0.23 12.12 5.33
CA ASN A 126 0.75 10.76 5.39
C ASN A 126 -0.08 9.76 4.56
N TRP A 127 -1.28 10.12 4.11
CA TRP A 127 -2.21 9.18 3.46
C TRP A 127 -1.65 8.58 2.17
N GLU A 128 -0.90 9.33 1.37
CA GLU A 128 -0.27 8.81 0.17
C GLU A 128 0.67 7.63 0.50
N LYS A 129 1.53 7.80 1.51
CA LYS A 129 2.44 6.73 1.95
C LYS A 129 1.70 5.52 2.51
N ILE A 130 0.61 5.77 3.24
CA ILE A 130 -0.23 4.72 3.80
C ILE A 130 -0.90 3.92 2.69
N PHE A 131 -1.48 4.59 1.72
CA PHE A 131 -2.16 3.94 0.60
C PHE A 131 -1.20 3.18 -0.31
N GLU A 132 -0.01 3.71 -0.56
CA GLU A 132 1.05 2.96 -1.26
C GLU A 132 1.44 1.69 -0.47
N ARG A 133 1.52 1.77 0.85
CA ARG A 133 1.79 0.60 1.69
C ARG A 133 0.67 -0.44 1.60
N LEU A 134 -0.59 -0.02 1.72
CA LEU A 134 -1.75 -0.91 1.59
C LEU A 134 -1.84 -1.54 0.20
N LYS A 135 -1.54 -0.78 -0.86
CA LYS A 135 -1.48 -1.27 -2.23
C LYS A 135 -0.46 -2.40 -2.39
N VAL A 136 0.75 -2.21 -1.88
CA VAL A 136 1.81 -3.25 -1.90
C VAL A 136 1.37 -4.51 -1.15
N GLN A 137 0.59 -4.36 -0.08
CA GLN A 137 0.03 -5.49 0.67
C GLN A 137 -1.18 -6.15 0.00
N GLY A 138 -1.63 -5.63 -1.15
CA GLY A 138 -2.75 -6.21 -1.90
C GLY A 138 -4.13 -5.77 -1.45
N PHE A 139 -4.23 -4.69 -0.66
CA PHE A 139 -5.52 -4.16 -0.22
C PHE A 139 -6.34 -3.53 -1.36
N GLY A 140 -5.68 -3.05 -2.41
CA GLY A 140 -6.28 -2.42 -3.57
C GLY A 140 -5.58 -1.12 -3.96
N ASP A 141 -6.05 -0.48 -5.03
CA ASP A 141 -5.52 0.79 -5.52
C ASP A 141 -6.33 1.97 -4.97
N PHE A 142 -5.68 2.83 -4.19
CA PHE A 142 -6.29 3.99 -3.55
C PHE A 142 -5.94 5.27 -4.27
N TYR A 143 -6.93 6.17 -4.38
CA TYR A 143 -6.76 7.49 -4.96
C TYR A 143 -7.51 8.50 -4.11
N VAL A 144 -6.85 9.59 -3.73
CA VAL A 144 -7.48 10.71 -3.03
C VAL A 144 -7.51 11.91 -3.96
N LYS A 145 -8.69 12.48 -4.14
CA LYS A 145 -8.86 13.71 -4.88
C LYS A 145 -9.87 14.60 -4.16
N ASP A 146 -9.44 15.79 -3.77
CA ASP A 146 -10.23 16.74 -2.98
C ASP A 146 -10.75 16.08 -1.68
N LYS A 147 -12.06 15.89 -1.58
CA LYS A 147 -12.73 15.22 -0.46
C LYS A 147 -13.16 13.78 -0.77
N PHE A 148 -12.74 13.23 -1.88
CA PHE A 148 -13.12 11.88 -2.28
C PHE A 148 -11.94 10.91 -2.18
N LEU A 149 -12.22 9.74 -1.64
CA LEU A 149 -11.34 8.59 -1.61
C LEU A 149 -11.94 7.52 -2.52
N LEU A 150 -11.19 7.14 -3.54
CA LEU A 150 -11.52 6.05 -4.45
C LEU A 150 -10.69 4.82 -4.09
N LEU A 151 -11.33 3.65 -4.12
CA LEU A 151 -10.67 2.36 -3.99
C LEU A 151 -11.04 1.48 -5.18
N LYS A 152 -10.05 1.23 -6.03
CA LYS A 152 -10.14 0.25 -7.12
C LYS A 152 -9.67 -1.11 -6.63
N THR A 153 -10.20 -2.16 -7.23
CA THR A 153 -9.76 -3.55 -6.96
C THR A 153 -9.66 -3.91 -5.47
N PRO A 154 -10.71 -3.61 -4.66
CA PRO A 154 -10.69 -3.96 -3.23
C PRO A 154 -10.60 -5.48 -3.04
N PHE A 155 -9.84 -5.94 -2.01
CA PHE A 155 -9.78 -7.38 -1.70
C PHE A 155 -11.04 -7.90 -0.98
N ILE A 156 -11.82 -7.02 -0.35
CA ILE A 156 -13.17 -7.28 0.18
C ILE A 156 -14.17 -6.54 -0.71
N ASN A 157 -15.23 -7.23 -1.14
CA ASN A 157 -16.23 -6.63 -2.03
C ASN A 157 -17.26 -5.75 -1.30
N ASP A 158 -17.20 -5.67 0.02
CA ASP A 158 -18.19 -4.96 0.81
C ASP A 158 -17.76 -3.57 1.22
N SER A 159 -18.57 -2.57 0.86
CA SER A 159 -18.28 -1.16 1.12
C SER A 159 -18.38 -0.77 2.59
N GLU A 160 -19.22 -1.45 3.40
CA GLU A 160 -19.38 -1.10 4.81
C GLU A 160 -18.19 -1.56 5.65
N ILE A 161 -17.59 -2.72 5.31
CA ILE A 161 -16.33 -3.15 5.92
C ILE A 161 -15.23 -2.15 5.60
N TRP A 162 -15.13 -1.73 4.31
CA TRP A 162 -14.14 -0.75 3.88
C TRP A 162 -14.34 0.62 4.53
N LYS A 163 -15.60 1.09 4.61
CA LYS A 163 -15.91 2.33 5.28
C LYS A 163 -15.40 2.32 6.72
N GLY A 164 -15.79 1.30 7.50
CA GLY A 164 -15.31 1.15 8.86
C GLY A 164 -13.79 1.08 8.97
N MET A 165 -13.13 0.31 8.09
CA MET A 165 -11.68 0.15 8.09
C MET A 165 -10.94 1.47 7.79
N LEU A 166 -11.42 2.23 6.83
CA LEU A 166 -10.83 3.54 6.50
C LEU A 166 -11.12 4.58 7.60
N GLU A 167 -12.30 4.56 8.22
CA GLU A 167 -12.64 5.43 9.33
C GLU A 167 -11.78 5.16 10.58
N GLY A 168 -11.53 3.89 10.91
CA GLY A 168 -10.64 3.50 11.99
C GLY A 168 -9.17 3.81 11.71
N LEU A 169 -8.73 3.56 10.48
CA LEU A 169 -7.34 3.82 10.07
C LEU A 169 -6.99 5.31 10.04
N LEU A 170 -7.89 6.14 9.46
CA LEU A 170 -7.60 7.54 9.11
C LEU A 170 -8.15 8.55 10.13
N ASP A 171 -8.84 8.08 11.18
CA ASP A 171 -9.61 8.93 12.12
C ASP A 171 -10.51 9.94 11.39
N ALA A 172 -11.17 9.49 10.35
CA ALA A 172 -12.06 10.29 9.52
C ALA A 172 -13.49 9.75 9.58
N GLU A 173 -14.46 10.59 9.30
CA GLU A 173 -15.86 10.21 9.07
C GLU A 173 -16.11 10.19 7.56
N LEU A 174 -16.57 9.05 7.05
CA LEU A 174 -16.77 8.82 5.63
C LEU A 174 -18.26 8.61 5.31
N GLU A 175 -18.67 9.05 4.13
CA GLU A 175 -19.97 8.73 3.55
C GLU A 175 -19.78 7.95 2.26
N THR A 176 -20.39 6.77 2.15
CA THR A 176 -20.34 5.95 0.94
C THR A 176 -21.10 6.63 -0.17
N ARG A 177 -20.44 6.93 -1.29
CA ARG A 177 -21.02 7.50 -2.51
C ARG A 177 -21.22 6.47 -3.60
N ASN A 178 -20.38 5.46 -3.64
CA ASN A 178 -20.53 4.30 -4.50
C ASN A 178 -20.11 3.04 -3.74
N SER A 179 -21.03 2.07 -3.64
CA SER A 179 -20.84 0.82 -2.90
C SER A 179 -20.35 -0.36 -3.77
N PHE A 180 -20.14 -0.14 -5.06
CA PHE A 180 -19.59 -1.14 -5.99
C PHE A 180 -18.23 -0.68 -6.52
N PRO A 181 -17.28 -1.60 -6.79
CA PRO A 181 -15.98 -1.22 -7.33
C PRO A 181 -16.08 -0.41 -8.65
N PRO A 182 -15.37 0.73 -8.75
CA PRO A 182 -14.54 1.34 -7.70
C PRO A 182 -15.40 1.90 -6.56
N LEU A 183 -15.06 1.56 -5.32
CA LEU A 183 -15.71 2.13 -4.15
C LEU A 183 -15.37 3.61 -4.06
N VAL A 184 -16.35 4.44 -3.67
CA VAL A 184 -16.15 5.89 -3.52
C VAL A 184 -16.68 6.34 -2.17
N PHE A 185 -15.81 6.97 -1.38
CA PHE A 185 -16.14 7.55 -0.09
C PHE A 185 -15.90 9.06 -0.11
N GLU A 186 -16.81 9.82 0.47
CA GLU A 186 -16.65 11.24 0.70
C GLU A 186 -16.21 11.47 2.14
N ILE A 187 -15.13 12.21 2.32
CA ILE A 187 -14.59 12.60 3.63
C ILE A 187 -15.45 13.74 4.17
N LYS A 188 -16.17 13.51 5.26
CA LYS A 188 -17.08 14.49 5.89
C LYS A 188 -16.39 15.28 6.98
N LYS A 189 -15.70 14.58 7.87
CA LYS A 189 -15.08 15.18 9.05
C LYS A 189 -13.83 14.38 9.42
N ARG A 190 -12.84 15.07 9.96
CA ARG A 190 -11.70 14.44 10.60
C ARG A 190 -11.91 14.48 12.11
N LYS A 191 -11.64 13.40 12.79
CA LYS A 191 -11.57 13.42 14.24
C LYS A 191 -10.31 14.22 14.58
N GLN A 192 -10.46 15.29 15.36
CA GLN A 192 -9.30 16.01 15.88
C GLN A 192 -8.53 15.06 16.80
N PRO A 193 -7.19 15.05 16.75
CA PRO A 193 -6.41 14.27 17.71
C PRO A 193 -6.84 14.69 19.12
N SER A 194 -7.17 13.71 19.95
CA SER A 194 -7.40 13.93 21.39
C SER A 194 -6.09 14.40 21.98
N ILE A 195 -6.05 15.67 22.43
CA ILE A 195 -4.91 16.28 23.13
C ILE A 195 -4.71 15.58 24.47
#